data_75e2f1d598ed1bd864bb8abf88117fb8
#
_entry.id   75e2f1d598ed1bd864bb8abf88117fb8
#
_cell.length_a   1.000
_cell.length_b   1.000
_cell.length_c   1.000
_cell.angle_alpha   90.00
_cell.angle_beta   90.00
_cell.angle_gamma   90.00
#
_symmetry.space_group_name_H-M   'P 1'
#
loop_
_entity.id
_entity.type
_entity.pdbx_description
1 polymer ?
#
loop_
_entity_poly.entity_id
_entity_poly.type
_entity_poly.pdbx_seq_one_letter_code
_entity_poly.pdbx_strand_id
1 'polypeptide(L)'
;MTAYTQLCEKMRAEPSTWLVTGVAGFIGSNLLEHLLKMGQTVVGLDNFLTGYQKNLDMVEALVGPEAWSRFTFIEGDIRDLDTCRKACEGVDHVLHEAALGSVPRSIDDPILSNSCNITGYLNMLVAARDAGVKSFVYAASSSTYGDSPELPKVEDKIGNPLSPYAVTKYVDELYADVFARCYGFTTVGLRYFNVFGQRQDPYGAYAAVIPQWFASLLKKETVFVNGDGETSRDFCYIDNVVQANLLASFATDEARNKVYNVAFGQRTTLNELFDLIREEVVRHMPEAATATATHRDFRAGDVRH
;
A
#
# COMPACT_ATOMS: atom_id res chain seq x y z
N MET A 1 -11.01 -24.88 6.25
CA MET A 1 -9.74 -24.15 6.10
C MET A 1 -9.92 -23.15 4.96
N THR A 2 -9.54 -21.88 5.15
CA THR A 2 -9.67 -20.87 4.09
C THR A 2 -8.56 -21.03 3.04
N ALA A 3 -8.75 -20.48 1.82
CA ALA A 3 -7.70 -20.48 0.79
C ALA A 3 -6.40 -19.84 1.30
N TYR A 4 -6.50 -18.77 2.10
CA TYR A 4 -5.34 -18.12 2.70
C TYR A 4 -4.61 -19.02 3.70
N THR A 5 -5.32 -19.75 4.55
CA THR A 5 -4.70 -20.69 5.50
C THR A 5 -3.93 -21.78 4.77
N GLN A 6 -4.53 -22.35 3.70
CA GLN A 6 -3.86 -23.37 2.87
C GLN A 6 -2.62 -22.79 2.18
N LEU A 7 -2.69 -21.56 1.68
CA LEU A 7 -1.54 -20.90 1.09
C LEU A 7 -0.42 -20.71 2.11
N CYS A 8 -0.72 -20.25 3.33
CA CYS A 8 0.30 -20.08 4.38
C CYS A 8 0.99 -21.39 4.75
N GLU A 9 0.27 -22.51 4.77
CA GLU A 9 0.86 -23.84 5.00
C GLU A 9 1.78 -24.23 3.85
N LYS A 10 1.36 -24.02 2.61
CA LYS A 10 2.19 -24.26 1.42
C LYS A 10 3.46 -23.41 1.43
N MET A 11 3.36 -22.12 1.70
CA MET A 11 4.52 -21.22 1.75
C MET A 11 5.54 -21.62 2.82
N ARG A 12 5.09 -22.12 3.98
CA ARG A 12 5.99 -22.64 5.02
C ARG A 12 6.68 -23.92 4.61
N ALA A 13 6.00 -24.78 3.86
CA ALA A 13 6.57 -26.05 3.38
C ALA A 13 7.54 -25.86 2.21
N GLU A 14 7.31 -24.83 1.39
CA GLU A 14 8.07 -24.53 0.16
C GLU A 14 8.51 -23.04 0.16
N PRO A 15 9.55 -22.69 0.96
CA PRO A 15 10.04 -21.30 1.00
C PRO A 15 10.53 -20.82 -0.36
N SER A 16 10.28 -19.54 -0.66
CA SER A 16 10.67 -18.84 -1.89
C SER A 16 11.44 -17.57 -1.57
N THR A 17 12.05 -16.97 -2.59
CA THR A 17 12.72 -15.66 -2.49
C THR A 17 11.80 -14.57 -3.00
N TRP A 18 11.59 -13.55 -2.20
CA TRP A 18 10.68 -12.44 -2.45
C TRP A 18 11.44 -11.13 -2.56
N LEU A 19 11.05 -10.29 -3.51
CA LEU A 19 11.43 -8.88 -3.53
C LEU A 19 10.24 -8.04 -3.04
N VAL A 20 10.49 -7.23 -2.01
CA VAL A 20 9.53 -6.20 -1.56
C VAL A 20 10.16 -4.83 -1.83
N THR A 21 9.60 -4.05 -2.76
CA THR A 21 10.01 -2.66 -2.96
C THR A 21 9.20 -1.73 -2.06
N GLY A 22 9.78 -0.59 -1.64
CA GLY A 22 9.15 0.24 -0.61
C GLY A 22 9.12 -0.43 0.76
N VAL A 23 10.09 -1.31 1.02
CA VAL A 23 10.14 -2.20 2.19
C VAL A 23 10.23 -1.48 3.53
N ALA A 24 10.79 -0.28 3.57
CA ALA A 24 10.85 0.59 4.76
C ALA A 24 9.58 1.44 4.95
N GLY A 25 8.64 1.37 4.01
CA GLY A 25 7.34 2.04 4.09
C GLY A 25 6.31 1.31 4.95
N PHE A 26 5.10 1.86 5.01
CA PHE A 26 3.99 1.30 5.78
C PHE A 26 3.61 -0.12 5.32
N ILE A 27 3.19 -0.27 4.07
CA ILE A 27 2.72 -1.58 3.55
C ILE A 27 3.89 -2.55 3.42
N GLY A 28 5.00 -2.10 2.82
CA GLY A 28 6.19 -2.94 2.60
C GLY A 28 6.76 -3.56 3.87
N SER A 29 6.81 -2.81 4.98
CA SER A 29 7.30 -3.35 6.26
C SER A 29 6.37 -4.38 6.88
N ASN A 30 5.06 -4.28 6.65
CA ASN A 30 4.09 -5.31 7.08
C ASN A 30 4.22 -6.59 6.24
N LEU A 31 4.43 -6.46 4.93
CA LEU A 31 4.72 -7.60 4.05
C LEU A 31 6.03 -8.29 4.46
N LEU A 32 7.10 -7.53 4.72
CA LEU A 32 8.37 -8.06 5.20
C LEU A 32 8.19 -8.89 6.48
N GLU A 33 7.50 -8.36 7.48
CA GLU A 33 7.24 -9.05 8.75
C GLU A 33 6.53 -10.38 8.52
N HIS A 34 5.46 -10.40 7.73
CA HIS A 34 4.68 -11.60 7.46
C HIS A 34 5.47 -12.66 6.69
N LEU A 35 6.22 -12.25 5.67
CA LEU A 35 7.06 -13.16 4.89
C LEU A 35 8.14 -13.81 5.75
N LEU A 36 8.84 -13.03 6.57
CA LEU A 36 9.89 -13.55 7.46
C LEU A 36 9.31 -14.50 8.51
N LYS A 37 8.15 -14.20 9.11
CA LYS A 37 7.43 -15.09 10.03
C LYS A 37 6.97 -16.41 9.38
N MET A 38 6.81 -16.43 8.05
CA MET A 38 6.49 -17.64 7.29
C MET A 38 7.74 -18.37 6.75
N GLY A 39 8.94 -17.97 7.17
CA GLY A 39 10.18 -18.64 6.78
C GLY A 39 10.70 -18.29 5.38
N GLN A 40 10.15 -17.26 4.75
CA GLN A 40 10.57 -16.83 3.42
C GLN A 40 11.91 -16.09 3.45
N THR A 41 12.62 -16.07 2.31
CA THR A 41 13.78 -15.20 2.09
C THR A 41 13.30 -13.92 1.43
N VAL A 42 13.74 -12.74 1.93
CA VAL A 42 13.27 -11.47 1.44
C VAL A 42 14.43 -10.55 1.05
N VAL A 43 14.38 -10.03 -0.16
CA VAL A 43 15.15 -8.88 -0.61
C VAL A 43 14.26 -7.65 -0.48
N GLY A 44 14.73 -6.62 0.21
CA GLY A 44 14.00 -5.36 0.33
C GLY A 44 14.72 -4.24 -0.41
N LEU A 45 13.99 -3.47 -1.20
CA LEU A 45 14.49 -2.29 -1.90
C LEU A 45 13.76 -1.03 -1.43
N ASP A 46 14.49 -0.04 -0.92
CA ASP A 46 13.96 1.27 -0.52
C ASP A 46 15.05 2.33 -0.60
N ASN A 47 14.69 3.59 -0.85
CA ASN A 47 15.58 4.73 -0.85
C ASN A 47 15.33 5.70 0.31
N PHE A 48 14.48 5.32 1.25
CA PHE A 48 14.04 6.12 2.40
C PHE A 48 13.42 7.49 2.05
N LEU A 49 12.95 7.69 0.83
CA LEU A 49 12.30 8.95 0.44
C LEU A 49 11.02 9.21 1.27
N THR A 50 10.27 8.15 1.59
CA THR A 50 9.08 8.18 2.46
C THR A 50 9.04 7.02 3.46
N GLY A 51 9.93 6.06 3.32
CA GLY A 51 10.15 4.99 4.27
C GLY A 51 11.06 5.43 5.43
N TYR A 52 11.09 4.64 6.49
CA TYR A 52 11.86 4.95 7.70
C TYR A 52 12.63 3.73 8.21
N GLN A 53 13.89 3.91 8.57
CA GLN A 53 14.71 2.88 9.21
C GLN A 53 14.00 2.28 10.43
N LYS A 54 13.33 3.10 11.24
CA LYS A 54 12.56 2.64 12.41
C LYS A 54 11.56 1.53 12.10
N ASN A 55 10.99 1.48 10.88
CA ASN A 55 10.05 0.42 10.50
C ASN A 55 10.78 -0.92 10.34
N LEU A 56 11.99 -0.90 9.76
CA LEU A 56 12.84 -2.09 9.65
C LEU A 56 13.31 -2.56 11.03
N ASP A 57 13.75 -1.64 11.89
CA ASP A 57 14.17 -1.93 13.27
C ASP A 57 13.04 -2.58 14.08
N MET A 58 11.79 -2.09 13.91
CA MET A 58 10.61 -2.68 14.54
C MET A 58 10.34 -4.10 14.02
N VAL A 59 10.49 -4.34 12.72
CA VAL A 59 10.31 -5.68 12.14
C VAL A 59 11.39 -6.63 12.68
N GLU A 60 12.66 -6.22 12.69
CA GLU A 60 13.76 -7.00 13.27
C GLU A 60 13.46 -7.44 14.71
N ALA A 61 13.05 -6.47 15.55
CA ALA A 61 12.69 -6.75 16.95
C ALA A 61 11.51 -7.74 17.08
N LEU A 62 10.53 -7.70 16.17
CA LEU A 62 9.35 -8.55 16.20
C LEU A 62 9.60 -9.97 15.67
N VAL A 63 10.46 -10.14 14.67
CA VAL A 63 10.71 -11.45 14.05
C VAL A 63 11.87 -12.20 14.69
N GLY A 64 12.79 -11.48 15.35
CA GLY A 64 13.98 -12.02 15.98
C GLY A 64 15.13 -12.33 15.01
N PRO A 65 16.34 -12.60 15.53
CA PRO A 65 17.56 -12.67 14.73
C PRO A 65 17.58 -13.81 13.72
N GLU A 66 16.98 -14.96 14.04
CA GLU A 66 16.93 -16.10 13.12
C GLU A 66 16.09 -15.78 11.87
N ALA A 67 14.90 -15.22 12.03
CA ALA A 67 14.07 -14.84 10.90
C ALA A 67 14.67 -13.65 10.14
N TRP A 68 15.24 -12.67 10.86
CA TRP A 68 15.91 -11.51 10.28
C TRP A 68 17.11 -11.87 9.41
N SER A 69 17.84 -12.95 9.71
CA SER A 69 18.97 -13.42 8.89
C SER A 69 18.59 -13.80 7.46
N ARG A 70 17.31 -13.96 7.15
CA ARG A 70 16.78 -14.21 5.81
C ARG A 70 16.39 -12.93 5.04
N PHE A 71 16.64 -11.76 5.63
CA PHE A 71 16.39 -10.47 5.01
C PHE A 71 17.69 -9.85 4.49
N THR A 72 17.67 -9.40 3.25
CA THR A 72 18.74 -8.60 2.64
C THR A 72 18.18 -7.25 2.22
N PHE A 73 18.77 -6.17 2.72
CA PHE A 73 18.35 -4.81 2.35
C PHE A 73 19.25 -4.24 1.26
N ILE A 74 18.62 -3.64 0.26
CA ILE A 74 19.27 -2.85 -0.80
C ILE A 74 18.75 -1.42 -0.64
N GLU A 75 19.64 -0.51 -0.23
CA GLU A 75 19.36 0.91 -0.31
C GLU A 75 19.53 1.36 -1.76
N GLY A 76 18.43 1.77 -2.41
CA GLY A 76 18.46 2.10 -3.82
C GLY A 76 17.12 2.63 -4.32
N ASP A 77 17.13 3.18 -5.53
CA ASP A 77 16.00 3.87 -6.13
C ASP A 77 15.45 3.08 -7.33
N ILE A 78 14.15 2.86 -7.37
CA ILE A 78 13.48 2.19 -8.49
C ILE A 78 13.58 2.97 -9.82
N ARG A 79 13.91 4.26 -9.77
CA ARG A 79 14.18 5.07 -10.97
C ARG A 79 15.50 4.70 -11.67
N ASP A 80 16.37 3.97 -10.98
CA ASP A 80 17.59 3.39 -11.55
C ASP A 80 17.34 1.94 -11.96
N LEU A 81 17.38 1.70 -13.27
CA LEU A 81 17.11 0.37 -13.85
C LEU A 81 18.14 -0.69 -13.41
N ASP A 82 19.41 -0.32 -13.24
CA ASP A 82 20.43 -1.29 -12.83
C ASP A 82 20.24 -1.72 -11.38
N THR A 83 19.83 -0.81 -10.52
CA THR A 83 19.37 -1.14 -9.16
C THR A 83 18.18 -2.10 -9.16
N CYS A 84 17.17 -1.86 -10.03
CA CYS A 84 16.02 -2.75 -10.17
C CYS A 84 16.45 -4.15 -10.64
N ARG A 85 17.35 -4.26 -11.61
CA ARG A 85 17.89 -5.54 -12.11
C ARG A 85 18.58 -6.31 -11.00
N LYS A 86 19.49 -5.65 -10.27
CA LYS A 86 20.18 -6.24 -9.13
C LYS A 86 19.20 -6.75 -8.05
N ALA A 87 18.16 -5.98 -7.77
CA ALA A 87 17.16 -6.38 -6.77
C ALA A 87 16.32 -7.60 -7.21
N CYS A 88 16.16 -7.83 -8.53
CA CYS A 88 15.42 -8.97 -9.07
C CYS A 88 16.26 -10.25 -9.24
N GLU A 89 17.58 -10.23 -8.98
CA GLU A 89 18.43 -11.39 -9.13
C GLU A 89 18.04 -12.54 -8.17
N GLY A 90 17.69 -13.70 -8.72
CA GLY A 90 17.32 -14.88 -7.94
C GLY A 90 15.98 -14.78 -7.20
N VAL A 91 15.14 -13.81 -7.55
CA VAL A 91 13.82 -13.59 -6.95
C VAL A 91 12.76 -14.45 -7.65
N ASP A 92 11.89 -15.08 -6.86
CA ASP A 92 10.72 -15.82 -7.36
C ASP A 92 9.48 -14.92 -7.50
N HIS A 93 9.25 -14.04 -6.52
CA HIS A 93 8.03 -13.25 -6.41
C HIS A 93 8.35 -11.78 -6.11
N VAL A 94 7.67 -10.86 -6.79
CA VAL A 94 7.81 -9.41 -6.55
C VAL A 94 6.52 -8.84 -5.96
N LEU A 95 6.65 -8.12 -4.84
CA LEU A 95 5.62 -7.26 -4.26
C LEU A 95 6.08 -5.81 -4.43
N HIS A 96 5.49 -5.12 -5.40
CA HIS A 96 5.91 -3.77 -5.76
C HIS A 96 5.04 -2.72 -5.05
N GLU A 97 5.53 -2.24 -3.90
CA GLU A 97 4.85 -1.23 -3.07
C GLU A 97 5.52 0.15 -3.14
N ALA A 98 6.72 0.23 -3.74
CA ALA A 98 7.46 1.49 -3.86
C ALA A 98 6.72 2.46 -4.77
N ALA A 99 6.24 3.55 -4.20
CA ALA A 99 5.60 4.66 -4.90
C ALA A 99 5.56 5.89 -4.00
N LEU A 100 5.43 7.08 -4.61
CA LEU A 100 5.04 8.28 -3.90
C LEU A 100 3.51 8.34 -3.79
N GLY A 101 2.97 7.91 -2.66
CA GLY A 101 1.57 8.07 -2.30
C GLY A 101 1.22 9.52 -1.97
N SER A 102 -0.06 9.85 -1.99
CA SER A 102 -0.69 11.13 -1.63
C SER A 102 -1.07 12.01 -2.82
N VAL A 103 -2.37 12.27 -2.89
CA VAL A 103 -2.95 13.21 -3.86
C VAL A 103 -2.38 14.62 -3.69
N PRO A 104 -2.37 15.24 -2.48
CA PRO A 104 -1.80 16.56 -2.31
C PRO A 104 -0.34 16.66 -2.73
N ARG A 105 0.51 15.69 -2.34
CA ARG A 105 1.92 15.66 -2.75
C ARG A 105 2.07 15.67 -4.27
N SER A 106 1.24 14.92 -4.98
CA SER A 106 1.31 14.85 -6.44
C SER A 106 0.87 16.14 -7.12
N ILE A 107 0.06 16.96 -6.46
CA ILE A 107 -0.31 18.30 -6.93
C ILE A 107 0.86 19.25 -6.70
N ASP A 108 1.52 19.16 -5.54
CA ASP A 108 2.66 20.00 -5.19
C ASP A 108 3.91 19.68 -6.05
N ASP A 109 4.17 18.39 -6.30
CA ASP A 109 5.29 17.95 -7.16
C ASP A 109 4.87 16.80 -8.09
N PRO A 110 4.23 17.13 -9.22
CA PRO A 110 3.80 16.13 -10.19
C PRO A 110 4.96 15.45 -10.93
N ILE A 111 6.09 16.15 -11.10
CA ILE A 111 7.27 15.61 -11.81
C ILE A 111 7.91 14.50 -10.98
N LEU A 112 8.14 14.72 -9.70
CA LEU A 112 8.69 13.70 -8.82
C LEU A 112 7.72 12.52 -8.69
N SER A 113 6.41 12.78 -8.55
CA SER A 113 5.38 11.75 -8.50
C SER A 113 5.38 10.88 -9.76
N ASN A 114 5.45 11.50 -10.96
CA ASN A 114 5.55 10.80 -12.24
C ASN A 114 6.84 9.96 -12.32
N SER A 115 7.98 10.54 -11.98
CA SER A 115 9.28 9.88 -12.05
C SER A 115 9.33 8.63 -11.15
N CYS A 116 8.85 8.73 -9.92
CA CYS A 116 8.81 7.59 -9.00
C CYS A 116 7.78 6.53 -9.44
N ASN A 117 6.54 6.95 -9.70
CA ASN A 117 5.43 6.02 -9.87
C ASN A 117 5.40 5.40 -11.26
N ILE A 118 5.68 6.16 -12.34
CA ILE A 118 5.63 5.64 -13.71
C ILE A 118 6.99 5.10 -14.15
N THR A 119 8.05 5.93 -14.09
CA THR A 119 9.38 5.48 -14.55
C THR A 119 9.90 4.36 -13.65
N GLY A 120 9.76 4.50 -12.33
CA GLY A 120 10.17 3.47 -11.37
C GLY A 120 9.40 2.16 -11.56
N TYR A 121 8.08 2.23 -11.74
CA TYR A 121 7.26 1.05 -12.03
C TYR A 121 7.69 0.35 -13.33
N LEU A 122 7.89 1.10 -14.41
CA LEU A 122 8.33 0.56 -15.69
C LEU A 122 9.69 -0.12 -15.57
N ASN A 123 10.65 0.47 -14.86
CA ASN A 123 11.95 -0.14 -14.59
C ASN A 123 11.79 -1.49 -13.86
N MET A 124 10.92 -1.53 -12.85
CA MET A 124 10.63 -2.77 -12.10
C MET A 124 9.96 -3.83 -12.98
N LEU A 125 9.01 -3.46 -13.84
CA LEU A 125 8.41 -4.40 -14.81
C LEU A 125 9.46 -4.99 -15.76
N VAL A 126 10.35 -4.15 -16.30
CA VAL A 126 11.44 -4.59 -17.19
C VAL A 126 12.39 -5.54 -16.45
N ALA A 127 12.86 -5.13 -15.26
CA ALA A 127 13.79 -5.93 -14.46
C ALA A 127 13.20 -7.29 -14.05
N ALA A 128 11.96 -7.30 -13.59
CA ALA A 128 11.26 -8.51 -13.17
C ALA A 128 10.99 -9.48 -14.35
N ARG A 129 10.56 -8.94 -15.51
CA ARG A 129 10.41 -9.72 -16.75
C ARG A 129 11.73 -10.37 -17.17
N ASP A 130 12.80 -9.58 -17.20
CA ASP A 130 14.13 -10.04 -17.67
C ASP A 130 14.73 -11.08 -16.71
N ALA A 131 14.44 -10.97 -15.40
CA ALA A 131 14.81 -11.95 -14.39
C ALA A 131 13.94 -13.22 -14.42
N GLY A 132 12.81 -13.22 -15.12
CA GLY A 132 11.90 -14.37 -15.22
C GLY A 132 11.18 -14.69 -13.90
N VAL A 133 10.80 -13.68 -13.12
CA VAL A 133 10.08 -13.90 -11.86
C VAL A 133 8.74 -14.61 -12.09
N LYS A 134 8.32 -15.44 -11.13
CA LYS A 134 7.11 -16.26 -11.22
C LYS A 134 5.82 -15.46 -11.05
N SER A 135 5.88 -14.37 -10.28
CA SER A 135 4.75 -13.47 -10.08
C SER A 135 5.21 -12.04 -9.81
N PHE A 136 4.39 -11.09 -10.24
CA PHE A 136 4.57 -9.66 -9.99
C PHE A 136 3.22 -9.09 -9.55
N VAL A 137 3.13 -8.69 -8.28
CA VAL A 137 1.96 -8.00 -7.70
C VAL A 137 2.35 -6.56 -7.44
N TYR A 138 1.46 -5.63 -7.76
CA TYR A 138 1.75 -4.20 -7.59
C TYR A 138 0.62 -3.43 -6.92
N ALA A 139 1.00 -2.41 -6.17
CA ALA A 139 0.09 -1.45 -5.57
C ALA A 139 -0.55 -0.56 -6.64
N ALA A 140 -1.77 -0.90 -7.05
CA ALA A 140 -2.68 0.02 -7.72
C ALA A 140 -3.43 0.87 -6.68
N SER A 141 -4.43 1.65 -7.09
CA SER A 141 -5.10 2.57 -6.16
C SER A 141 -6.57 2.75 -6.48
N SER A 142 -7.41 2.86 -5.46
CA SER A 142 -8.80 3.29 -5.59
C SER A 142 -8.95 4.72 -6.16
N SER A 143 -7.89 5.54 -6.12
CA SER A 143 -7.89 6.87 -6.76
C SER A 143 -8.10 6.82 -8.28
N THR A 144 -7.84 5.67 -8.92
CA THR A 144 -8.11 5.42 -10.34
C THR A 144 -9.60 5.56 -10.69
N TYR A 145 -10.51 5.34 -9.72
CA TYR A 145 -11.94 5.54 -9.95
C TYR A 145 -12.32 7.00 -10.23
N GLY A 146 -11.51 7.96 -9.79
CA GLY A 146 -11.67 9.38 -10.11
C GLY A 146 -13.05 9.91 -9.78
N ASP A 147 -13.71 10.52 -10.78
CA ASP A 147 -15.05 11.12 -10.68
C ASP A 147 -16.22 10.16 -10.91
N SER A 148 -15.96 8.85 -11.01
CA SER A 148 -17.04 7.85 -11.17
C SER A 148 -18.07 7.98 -10.04
N PRO A 149 -19.36 8.20 -10.34
CA PRO A 149 -20.41 8.33 -9.33
C PRO A 149 -20.92 6.99 -8.81
N GLU A 150 -20.59 5.88 -9.48
CA GLU A 150 -21.15 4.57 -9.18
C GLU A 150 -20.64 4.00 -7.85
N LEU A 151 -21.54 3.36 -7.10
CA LEU A 151 -21.26 2.63 -5.85
C LEU A 151 -22.03 1.31 -5.87
N PRO A 152 -21.43 0.19 -5.43
CA PRO A 152 -20.00 0.06 -5.07
C PRO A 152 -19.07 0.26 -6.27
N LYS A 153 -17.81 0.61 -6.01
CA LYS A 153 -16.80 0.67 -7.07
C LYS A 153 -16.48 -0.75 -7.57
N VAL A 154 -16.53 -0.94 -8.88
CA VAL A 154 -16.21 -2.20 -9.55
C VAL A 154 -15.06 -1.98 -10.55
N GLU A 155 -14.21 -3.00 -10.73
CA GLU A 155 -12.90 -2.85 -11.36
C GLU A 155 -12.95 -2.40 -12.82
N ASP A 156 -13.96 -2.80 -13.56
CA ASP A 156 -14.13 -2.50 -14.99
C ASP A 156 -14.77 -1.14 -15.29
N LYS A 157 -15.18 -0.40 -14.24
CA LYS A 157 -15.85 0.90 -14.38
C LYS A 157 -15.10 2.00 -13.65
N ILE A 158 -14.25 2.70 -14.37
CA ILE A 158 -13.52 3.87 -13.84
C ILE A 158 -14.06 5.16 -14.45
N GLY A 159 -13.86 6.27 -13.71
CA GLY A 159 -14.11 7.64 -14.21
C GLY A 159 -12.81 8.30 -14.70
N ASN A 160 -12.81 9.63 -14.66
CA ASN A 160 -11.62 10.42 -15.00
C ASN A 160 -10.74 10.59 -13.75
N PRO A 161 -9.43 10.30 -13.81
CA PRO A 161 -8.51 10.59 -12.70
C PRO A 161 -8.55 12.05 -12.29
N LEU A 162 -8.62 12.32 -10.97
CA LEU A 162 -8.76 13.67 -10.42
C LEU A 162 -7.46 14.28 -9.89
N SER A 163 -6.34 13.57 -10.02
CA SER A 163 -5.03 14.04 -9.54
C SER A 163 -3.88 13.42 -10.35
N PRO A 164 -2.69 14.07 -10.35
CA PRO A 164 -1.50 13.46 -10.94
C PRO A 164 -1.20 12.07 -10.37
N TYR A 165 -1.37 11.86 -9.06
CA TYR A 165 -1.24 10.54 -8.43
C TYR A 165 -2.19 9.50 -9.05
N ALA A 166 -3.46 9.83 -9.21
CA ALA A 166 -4.43 8.92 -9.82
C ALA A 166 -4.04 8.57 -11.27
N VAL A 167 -3.54 9.56 -12.04
CA VAL A 167 -3.02 9.33 -13.39
C VAL A 167 -1.86 8.34 -13.35
N THR A 168 -0.88 8.54 -12.45
CA THR A 168 0.28 7.62 -12.37
C THR A 168 -0.16 6.18 -12.08
N LYS A 169 -1.11 5.99 -11.16
CA LYS A 169 -1.60 4.66 -10.80
C LYS A 169 -2.41 4.00 -11.93
N TYR A 170 -3.15 4.78 -12.70
CA TYR A 170 -3.83 4.26 -13.88
C TYR A 170 -2.85 3.87 -15.00
N VAL A 171 -1.78 4.65 -15.18
CA VAL A 171 -0.71 4.32 -16.15
C VAL A 171 -0.01 3.01 -15.79
N ASP A 172 0.19 2.70 -14.49
CA ASP A 172 0.73 1.41 -14.06
C ASP A 172 -0.14 0.24 -14.57
N GLU A 173 -1.47 0.36 -14.45
CA GLU A 173 -2.41 -0.67 -14.95
C GLU A 173 -2.34 -0.82 -16.49
N LEU A 174 -2.19 0.28 -17.22
CA LEU A 174 -2.03 0.26 -18.69
C LEU A 174 -0.73 -0.43 -19.11
N TYR A 175 0.39 -0.15 -18.44
CA TYR A 175 1.66 -0.85 -18.69
C TYR A 175 1.56 -2.33 -18.37
N ALA A 176 0.92 -2.71 -17.26
CA ALA A 176 0.68 -4.10 -16.89
C ALA A 176 -0.02 -4.88 -18.01
N ASP A 177 -1.11 -4.34 -18.55
CA ASP A 177 -1.85 -4.96 -19.66
C ASP A 177 -1.01 -5.06 -20.95
N VAL A 178 -0.28 -4.00 -21.30
CA VAL A 178 0.61 -4.01 -22.47
C VAL A 178 1.75 -5.03 -22.32
N PHE A 179 2.33 -5.16 -21.10
CA PHE A 179 3.40 -6.14 -20.86
C PHE A 179 2.89 -7.58 -21.00
N ALA A 180 1.67 -7.87 -20.57
CA ALA A 180 1.06 -9.19 -20.79
C ALA A 180 0.89 -9.48 -22.28
N ARG A 181 0.36 -8.52 -23.06
CA ARG A 181 0.11 -8.70 -24.51
C ARG A 181 1.39 -8.75 -25.34
N CYS A 182 2.37 -7.92 -25.03
CA CYS A 182 3.60 -7.79 -25.86
C CYS A 182 4.69 -8.78 -25.47
N TYR A 183 4.78 -9.13 -24.18
CA TYR A 183 5.89 -9.91 -23.65
C TYR A 183 5.46 -11.21 -22.94
N GLY A 184 4.16 -11.47 -22.83
CA GLY A 184 3.64 -12.60 -22.05
C GLY A 184 3.90 -12.50 -20.54
N PHE A 185 4.29 -11.32 -20.06
CA PHE A 185 4.57 -11.06 -18.64
C PHE A 185 3.31 -10.59 -17.92
N THR A 186 2.65 -11.52 -17.24
CA THR A 186 1.39 -11.26 -16.53
C THR A 186 1.63 -10.79 -15.10
N THR A 187 0.81 -9.84 -14.64
CA THR A 187 0.89 -9.27 -13.30
C THR A 187 -0.48 -9.27 -12.63
N VAL A 188 -0.54 -8.90 -11.34
CA VAL A 188 -1.80 -8.63 -10.64
C VAL A 188 -1.71 -7.26 -9.98
N GLY A 189 -2.65 -6.38 -10.31
CA GLY A 189 -2.80 -5.08 -9.66
C GLY A 189 -3.79 -5.14 -8.49
N LEU A 190 -3.46 -4.47 -7.39
CA LEU A 190 -4.33 -4.40 -6.22
C LEU A 190 -4.69 -2.93 -5.96
N ARG A 191 -5.93 -2.54 -6.27
CA ARG A 191 -6.45 -1.20 -5.94
C ARG A 191 -6.75 -1.12 -4.46
N TYR A 192 -5.78 -0.63 -3.70
CA TYR A 192 -5.98 -0.40 -2.29
C TYR A 192 -6.96 0.73 -2.05
N PHE A 193 -7.93 0.48 -1.18
CA PHE A 193 -8.75 1.51 -0.55
C PHE A 193 -8.02 2.05 0.68
N ASN A 194 -8.64 2.89 1.48
CA ASN A 194 -7.94 3.62 2.54
C ASN A 194 -7.32 2.68 3.58
N VAL A 195 -6.09 2.22 3.31
CA VAL A 195 -5.39 1.28 4.18
C VAL A 195 -4.96 1.97 5.47
N PHE A 196 -5.12 1.27 6.59
CA PHE A 196 -4.66 1.70 7.91
C PHE A 196 -4.06 0.55 8.70
N GLY A 197 -3.20 0.87 9.67
CA GLY A 197 -2.60 -0.14 10.54
C GLY A 197 -1.25 0.27 11.11
N GLN A 198 -0.57 -0.71 11.70
CA GLN A 198 0.73 -0.51 12.36
C GLN A 198 1.80 0.00 11.38
N ARG A 199 2.72 0.82 11.88
CA ARG A 199 3.79 1.48 11.13
C ARG A 199 3.33 2.51 10.09
N GLN A 200 2.04 2.88 10.08
CA GLN A 200 1.58 4.03 9.31
C GLN A 200 2.00 5.31 10.02
N ASP A 201 2.70 6.21 9.30
CA ASP A 201 3.23 7.42 9.92
C ASP A 201 2.12 8.43 10.27
N PRO A 202 2.01 8.84 11.55
CA PRO A 202 1.03 9.83 11.98
C PRO A 202 1.47 11.28 11.71
N TYR A 203 2.72 11.49 11.32
CA TYR A 203 3.33 12.80 11.21
C TYR A 203 3.61 13.16 9.75
N GLY A 204 3.62 14.45 9.46
CA GLY A 204 3.90 14.98 8.15
C GLY A 204 2.68 15.59 7.47
N ALA A 205 2.97 16.43 6.47
CA ALA A 205 1.94 17.22 5.76
C ALA A 205 0.88 16.35 5.03
N TYR A 206 1.23 15.09 4.77
CA TYR A 206 0.40 14.15 4.00
C TYR A 206 -0.02 12.91 4.81
N ALA A 207 0.04 12.97 6.15
CA ALA A 207 -0.37 11.86 7.01
C ALA A 207 -1.86 11.51 6.80
N ALA A 208 -2.15 10.21 6.81
CA ALA A 208 -3.52 9.70 6.69
C ALA A 208 -4.34 10.04 7.93
N VAL A 209 -5.66 10.09 7.76
CA VAL A 209 -6.60 10.56 8.80
C VAL A 209 -6.52 9.75 10.09
N ILE A 210 -6.51 8.42 10.00
CA ILE A 210 -6.52 7.54 11.18
C ILE A 210 -5.29 7.74 12.07
N PRO A 211 -4.04 7.55 11.59
CA PRO A 211 -2.88 7.73 12.45
C PRO A 211 -2.73 9.18 12.94
N GLN A 212 -3.13 10.18 12.14
CA GLN A 212 -3.09 11.58 12.52
C GLN A 212 -4.04 11.87 13.70
N TRP A 213 -5.28 11.39 13.65
CA TRP A 213 -6.26 11.63 14.69
C TRP A 213 -5.93 10.87 15.99
N PHE A 214 -5.43 9.64 15.89
CA PHE A 214 -4.88 8.94 17.05
C PHE A 214 -3.77 9.76 17.73
N ALA A 215 -2.80 10.24 16.96
CA ALA A 215 -1.69 11.04 17.48
C ALA A 215 -2.18 12.35 18.13
N SER A 216 -3.15 13.03 17.52
CA SER A 216 -3.72 14.27 18.05
C SER A 216 -4.44 14.00 19.38
N LEU A 217 -5.30 12.99 19.45
CA LEU A 217 -6.02 12.64 20.69
C LEU A 217 -5.07 12.24 21.83
N LEU A 218 -4.05 11.41 21.53
CA LEU A 218 -3.04 11.01 22.52
C LEU A 218 -2.23 12.19 23.05
N LYS A 219 -2.02 13.22 22.24
CA LYS A 219 -1.33 14.48 22.63
C LYS A 219 -2.25 15.55 23.21
N LYS A 220 -3.57 15.29 23.26
CA LYS A 220 -4.59 16.26 23.66
C LYS A 220 -4.63 17.49 22.74
N GLU A 221 -4.30 17.29 21.47
CA GLU A 221 -4.36 18.31 20.43
C GLU A 221 -5.75 18.30 19.75
N THR A 222 -6.11 19.40 19.09
CA THR A 222 -7.38 19.51 18.36
C THR A 222 -7.38 18.59 17.14
N VAL A 223 -8.42 17.77 17.01
CA VAL A 223 -8.68 17.02 15.79
C VAL A 223 -9.48 17.90 14.82
N PHE A 224 -9.01 17.99 13.57
CA PHE A 224 -9.68 18.73 12.51
C PHE A 224 -10.36 17.78 11.52
N VAL A 225 -11.66 18.03 11.26
CA VAL A 225 -12.44 17.34 10.22
C VAL A 225 -12.64 18.31 9.04
N ASN A 226 -12.26 17.87 7.83
CA ASN A 226 -12.49 18.67 6.64
C ASN A 226 -13.95 18.53 6.17
N GLY A 227 -14.63 19.66 5.94
CA GLY A 227 -16.03 19.71 5.57
C GLY A 227 -16.98 19.40 6.71
N ASP A 228 -18.12 18.83 6.37
CA ASP A 228 -19.24 18.51 7.28
C ASP A 228 -19.05 17.17 8.04
N GLY A 229 -17.98 16.43 7.74
CA GLY A 229 -17.73 15.10 8.31
C GLY A 229 -18.55 13.97 7.69
N GLU A 230 -19.43 14.25 6.73
CA GLU A 230 -20.25 13.25 6.02
C GLU A 230 -19.50 12.60 4.84
N THR A 231 -18.29 13.06 4.55
CA THR A 231 -17.38 12.37 3.62
C THR A 231 -17.12 10.97 4.14
N SER A 232 -17.35 9.96 3.31
CA SER A 232 -17.17 8.56 3.71
C SER A 232 -16.05 7.87 2.93
N ARG A 233 -15.42 6.88 3.57
CA ARG A 233 -14.37 6.04 2.99
C ARG A 233 -14.57 4.58 3.37
N ASP A 234 -14.06 3.70 2.53
CA ASP A 234 -13.84 2.29 2.88
C ASP A 234 -12.43 2.19 3.49
N PHE A 235 -12.36 1.85 4.77
CA PHE A 235 -11.10 1.68 5.48
C PHE A 235 -10.73 0.20 5.55
N CYS A 236 -9.58 -0.15 4.97
CA CYS A 236 -9.07 -1.51 4.88
C CYS A 236 -7.89 -1.71 5.85
N TYR A 237 -8.02 -2.66 6.78
CA TYR A 237 -6.93 -2.96 7.70
C TYR A 237 -5.76 -3.65 6.99
N ILE A 238 -4.53 -3.34 7.43
CA ILE A 238 -3.30 -3.76 6.76
C ILE A 238 -3.18 -5.28 6.57
N ASP A 239 -3.68 -6.10 7.48
CA ASP A 239 -3.62 -7.56 7.33
C ASP A 239 -4.45 -8.07 6.15
N ASN A 240 -5.54 -7.38 5.77
CA ASN A 240 -6.29 -7.70 4.56
C ASN A 240 -5.46 -7.41 3.29
N VAL A 241 -4.66 -6.34 3.31
CA VAL A 241 -3.74 -6.00 2.22
C VAL A 241 -2.63 -7.04 2.11
N VAL A 242 -2.03 -7.44 3.23
CA VAL A 242 -1.04 -8.52 3.27
C VAL A 242 -1.63 -9.81 2.70
N GLN A 243 -2.81 -10.21 3.17
CA GLN A 243 -3.49 -11.41 2.66
C GLN A 243 -3.74 -11.32 1.15
N ALA A 244 -4.22 -10.18 0.64
CA ALA A 244 -4.50 -9.98 -0.78
C ALA A 244 -3.22 -10.11 -1.62
N ASN A 245 -2.09 -9.52 -1.19
CA ASN A 245 -0.80 -9.62 -1.86
C ASN A 245 -0.31 -11.07 -1.97
N LEU A 246 -0.37 -11.80 -0.87
CA LEU A 246 0.08 -13.19 -0.85
C LEU A 246 -0.81 -14.08 -1.73
N LEU A 247 -2.13 -13.92 -1.68
CA LEU A 247 -3.06 -14.65 -2.56
C LEU A 247 -2.83 -14.30 -4.03
N ALA A 248 -2.63 -13.02 -4.35
CA ALA A 248 -2.37 -12.55 -5.72
C ALA A 248 -1.07 -13.12 -6.29
N SER A 249 -0.04 -13.31 -5.47
CA SER A 249 1.24 -13.89 -5.91
C SER A 249 1.13 -15.35 -6.36
N PHE A 250 0.11 -16.07 -5.88
CA PHE A 250 -0.19 -17.45 -6.27
C PHE A 250 -1.48 -17.58 -7.10
N ALA A 251 -1.90 -16.47 -7.72
CA ALA A 251 -3.08 -16.47 -8.58
C ALA A 251 -2.94 -17.45 -9.74
N THR A 252 -4.06 -18.10 -10.10
CA THR A 252 -4.14 -18.96 -11.30
C THR A 252 -4.03 -18.11 -12.57
N ASP A 253 -3.76 -18.74 -13.70
CA ASP A 253 -3.61 -18.02 -14.97
C ASP A 253 -4.88 -17.22 -15.33
N GLU A 254 -6.07 -17.72 -14.98
CA GLU A 254 -7.34 -17.01 -15.22
C GLU A 254 -7.51 -15.76 -14.35
N ALA A 255 -6.82 -15.71 -13.21
CA ALA A 255 -6.85 -14.58 -12.27
C ALA A 255 -5.70 -13.59 -12.47
N ARG A 256 -4.70 -13.92 -13.31
CA ARG A 256 -3.59 -13.02 -13.64
C ARG A 256 -4.01 -11.99 -14.71
N ASN A 257 -3.17 -11.00 -14.90
CA ASN A 257 -3.38 -9.87 -15.80
C ASN A 257 -4.72 -9.15 -15.54
N LYS A 258 -5.02 -8.97 -14.27
CA LYS A 258 -6.23 -8.29 -13.79
C LYS A 258 -5.90 -7.36 -12.64
N VAL A 259 -6.84 -6.46 -12.40
CA VAL A 259 -6.82 -5.57 -11.24
C VAL A 259 -7.95 -5.97 -10.31
N TYR A 260 -7.71 -5.93 -9.00
CA TYR A 260 -8.69 -6.27 -7.97
C TYR A 260 -8.78 -5.19 -6.90
N ASN A 261 -9.98 -4.93 -6.44
CA ASN A 261 -10.21 -4.08 -5.28
C ASN A 261 -9.77 -4.77 -3.98
N VAL A 262 -9.03 -4.04 -3.15
CA VAL A 262 -8.71 -4.45 -1.79
C VAL A 262 -9.38 -3.46 -0.84
N ALA A 263 -10.56 -3.81 -0.40
CA ALA A 263 -11.48 -3.02 0.38
C ALA A 263 -12.18 -3.90 1.44
N PHE A 264 -12.75 -3.29 2.46
CA PHE A 264 -13.56 -4.00 3.46
C PHE A 264 -15.02 -4.17 3.02
N GLY A 265 -15.47 -3.35 2.07
CA GLY A 265 -16.84 -3.37 1.56
C GLY A 265 -17.83 -2.59 2.42
N GLN A 266 -17.35 -1.71 3.30
CA GLN A 266 -18.18 -0.85 4.15
C GLN A 266 -17.79 0.62 3.99
N ARG A 267 -18.73 1.49 4.33
CA ARG A 267 -18.53 2.95 4.30
C ARG A 267 -18.59 3.49 5.72
N THR A 268 -17.55 4.23 6.10
CA THR A 268 -17.49 4.95 7.38
C THR A 268 -17.33 6.43 7.11
N THR A 269 -18.20 7.26 7.66
CA THR A 269 -18.08 8.73 7.59
C THR A 269 -16.93 9.21 8.48
N LEU A 270 -16.45 10.43 8.25
CA LEU A 270 -15.41 11.01 9.11
C LEU A 270 -15.92 11.26 10.53
N ASN A 271 -17.21 11.58 10.69
CA ASN A 271 -17.82 11.74 12.01
C ASN A 271 -17.84 10.40 12.78
N GLU A 272 -18.33 9.31 12.15
CA GLU A 272 -18.28 7.96 12.73
C GLU A 272 -16.84 7.51 13.04
N LEU A 273 -15.90 7.79 12.13
CA LEU A 273 -14.50 7.46 12.32
C LEU A 273 -13.91 8.18 13.56
N PHE A 274 -14.23 9.46 13.74
CA PHE A 274 -13.77 10.21 14.90
C PHE A 274 -14.30 9.59 16.20
N ASP A 275 -15.58 9.24 16.24
CA ASP A 275 -16.18 8.59 17.41
C ASP A 275 -15.53 7.24 17.73
N LEU A 276 -15.30 6.40 16.72
CA LEU A 276 -14.61 5.11 16.88
C LEU A 276 -13.18 5.27 17.43
N ILE A 277 -12.41 6.21 16.87
CA ILE A 277 -11.04 6.48 17.34
C ILE A 277 -11.06 7.02 18.77
N ARG A 278 -11.98 7.95 19.08
CA ARG A 278 -12.11 8.50 20.45
C ARG A 278 -12.48 7.39 21.44
N GLU A 279 -13.43 6.54 21.13
CA GLU A 279 -13.79 5.39 21.98
C GLU A 279 -12.61 4.48 22.27
N GLU A 280 -11.78 4.19 21.28
CA GLU A 280 -10.58 3.38 21.46
C GLU A 280 -9.53 4.08 22.33
N VAL A 281 -9.30 5.38 22.11
CA VAL A 281 -8.36 6.16 22.92
C VAL A 281 -8.82 6.26 24.37
N VAL A 282 -10.13 6.42 24.62
CA VAL A 282 -10.72 6.49 25.98
C VAL A 282 -10.44 5.24 26.81
N ARG A 283 -10.33 4.07 26.20
CA ARG A 283 -9.97 2.82 26.93
C ARG A 283 -8.60 2.90 27.59
N HIS A 284 -7.71 3.73 27.07
CA HIS A 284 -6.35 3.92 27.57
C HIS A 284 -6.14 5.30 28.24
N MET A 285 -6.95 6.29 27.84
CA MET A 285 -6.92 7.67 28.34
C MET A 285 -8.36 8.18 28.59
N PRO A 286 -8.95 7.93 29.76
CA PRO A 286 -10.33 8.32 30.08
C PRO A 286 -10.66 9.80 29.86
N GLU A 287 -9.68 10.69 30.02
CA GLU A 287 -9.84 12.13 29.79
C GLU A 287 -10.12 12.50 28.32
N ALA A 288 -9.84 11.62 27.36
CA ALA A 288 -10.19 11.83 25.95
C ALA A 288 -11.71 11.77 25.69
N ALA A 289 -12.51 11.35 26.66
CA ALA A 289 -13.98 11.24 26.52
C ALA A 289 -14.65 12.58 26.19
N THR A 290 -14.05 13.71 26.59
CA THR A 290 -14.57 15.07 26.32
C THR A 290 -13.99 15.69 25.05
N ALA A 291 -13.12 14.99 24.32
CA ALA A 291 -12.54 15.49 23.09
C ALA A 291 -13.62 15.67 22.01
N THR A 292 -13.56 16.78 21.31
CA THR A 292 -14.45 17.11 20.19
C THR A 292 -13.61 17.42 18.94
N ALA A 293 -14.16 17.08 17.77
CA ALA A 293 -13.57 17.50 16.51
C ALA A 293 -13.96 18.94 16.15
N THR A 294 -13.05 19.64 15.49
CA THR A 294 -13.31 20.97 14.92
C THR A 294 -13.42 20.86 13.41
N HIS A 295 -14.55 21.30 12.86
CA HIS A 295 -14.78 21.30 11.41
C HIS A 295 -14.11 22.51 10.77
N ARG A 296 -13.58 22.29 9.56
CA ARG A 296 -12.96 23.33 8.71
C ARG A 296 -13.35 23.12 7.24
N ASP A 297 -13.01 24.03 6.36
CA ASP A 297 -13.35 23.96 4.94
C ASP A 297 -12.90 22.67 4.26
N PHE A 298 -13.62 22.26 3.22
CA PHE A 298 -13.23 21.11 2.37
C PHE A 298 -11.86 21.34 1.73
N ARG A 299 -11.07 20.29 1.61
CA ARG A 299 -9.81 20.34 0.86
C ARG A 299 -10.08 20.30 -0.64
N ALA A 300 -9.26 21.01 -1.42
CA ALA A 300 -9.25 20.86 -2.87
C ALA A 300 -8.90 19.41 -3.27
N GLY A 301 -9.68 18.83 -4.17
CA GLY A 301 -9.47 17.46 -4.65
C GLY A 301 -10.04 16.35 -3.77
N ASP A 302 -10.71 16.65 -2.66
CA ASP A 302 -11.41 15.63 -1.87
C ASP A 302 -12.64 15.10 -2.61
N VAL A 303 -12.69 13.79 -2.78
CA VAL A 303 -13.86 13.06 -3.29
C VAL A 303 -14.82 12.79 -2.13
N ARG A 304 -16.12 13.03 -2.29
CA ARG A 304 -17.09 12.90 -1.20
C ARG A 304 -17.35 11.45 -0.79
N HIS A 305 -17.33 10.52 -1.79
CA HIS A 305 -17.64 9.10 -1.58
C HIS A 305 -16.80 8.20 -2.48
#